data_2ce4ea28e7d7c5c75d14583091e380b5
#
_entry.id   2ce4ea28e7d7c5c75d14583091e380b5
#
_cell.length_a   1.000
_cell.length_b   1.000
_cell.length_c   1.000
_cell.angle_alpha   90.00
_cell.angle_beta   90.00
_cell.angle_gamma   90.00
#
_symmetry.space_group_name_H-M   'P 1'
#
loop_
_entity.id
_entity.type
_entity.pdbx_description
1 polymer ?
#
loop_
_entity_poly.entity_id
_entity_poly.type
_entity_poly.pdbx_seq_one_letter_code
_entity_poly.pdbx_strand_id
1 'polypeptide(L)'
;MSRRTGIILALVGIALALIGGIFVGSLFRGRVSAPATPTSPPPLTELVVVATHDLALGSVLSEADMREVEVPLGLAPRGALAQINEGVGRMITQDIVSDEMIMSQHLADPTNKNRDLAFILQDNEVLMAFP
;
A
#
# COMPACT_ATOMS: atom_id res chain seq x y z
N MET A 1 58.90 22.32 -49.13
CA MET A 1 57.45 22.29 -48.91
C MET A 1 56.94 23.72 -48.92
N SER A 2 56.06 24.04 -49.88
CA SER A 2 55.46 25.37 -49.94
C SER A 2 54.48 25.59 -48.74
N ARG A 3 54.43 26.80 -48.19
CA ARG A 3 53.51 27.18 -47.10
C ARG A 3 52.06 26.73 -47.36
N ARG A 4 51.65 26.68 -48.60
CA ARG A 4 50.33 26.25 -49.06
C ARG A 4 50.06 24.76 -48.82
N THR A 5 51.06 23.92 -49.01
CA THR A 5 50.95 22.48 -48.75
C THR A 5 50.82 22.15 -47.26
N GLY A 6 51.50 22.91 -46.38
CA GLY A 6 51.39 22.76 -44.93
C GLY A 6 49.97 23.13 -44.40
N ILE A 7 49.39 24.21 -44.97
CA ILE A 7 48.06 24.66 -44.56
C ILE A 7 46.99 23.64 -45.00
N ILE A 8 47.12 23.07 -46.22
CA ILE A 8 46.17 22.04 -46.70
C ILE A 8 46.27 20.78 -45.86
N LEU A 9 47.48 20.35 -45.49
CA LEU A 9 47.64 19.17 -44.62
C LEU A 9 47.06 19.40 -43.20
N ALA A 10 47.24 20.61 -42.64
CA ALA A 10 46.66 20.96 -41.36
C ALA A 10 45.13 20.97 -41.38
N LEU A 11 44.51 21.50 -42.42
CA LEU A 11 43.04 21.52 -42.60
C LEU A 11 42.48 20.11 -42.77
N VAL A 12 43.14 19.23 -43.50
CA VAL A 12 42.74 17.84 -43.68
C VAL A 12 42.84 17.09 -42.35
N GLY A 13 43.88 17.33 -41.55
CA GLY A 13 44.01 16.72 -40.22
C GLY A 13 42.91 17.13 -39.24
N ILE A 14 42.56 18.42 -39.23
CA ILE A 14 41.45 18.91 -38.38
C ILE A 14 40.10 18.33 -38.83
N ALA A 15 39.87 18.26 -40.16
CA ALA A 15 38.61 17.66 -40.68
C ALA A 15 38.48 16.19 -40.29
N LEU A 16 39.53 15.39 -40.39
CA LEU A 16 39.56 13.99 -39.97
C LEU A 16 39.38 13.82 -38.48
N ALA A 17 39.96 14.69 -37.64
CA ALA A 17 39.77 14.66 -36.20
C ALA A 17 38.31 14.96 -35.80
N LEU A 18 37.64 15.89 -36.45
CA LEU A 18 36.23 16.21 -36.21
C LEU A 18 35.30 15.05 -36.57
N ILE A 19 35.54 14.43 -37.73
CA ILE A 19 34.77 13.28 -38.18
C ILE A 19 34.95 12.09 -37.25
N GLY A 20 36.18 11.81 -36.83
CA GLY A 20 36.48 10.75 -35.88
C GLY A 20 35.83 10.99 -34.51
N GLY A 21 35.87 12.23 -34.01
CA GLY A 21 35.24 12.61 -32.73
C GLY A 21 33.73 12.43 -32.72
N ILE A 22 33.06 12.79 -33.83
CA ILE A 22 31.62 12.62 -33.98
C ILE A 22 31.25 11.12 -34.02
N PHE A 23 32.04 10.33 -34.75
CA PHE A 23 31.82 8.89 -34.87
C PHE A 23 31.98 8.14 -33.54
N VAL A 24 33.05 8.44 -32.79
CA VAL A 24 33.26 7.88 -31.46
C VAL A 24 32.18 8.33 -30.50
N GLY A 25 31.80 9.60 -30.50
CA GLY A 25 30.72 10.13 -29.65
C GLY A 25 29.34 9.47 -29.93
N SER A 26 29.06 9.09 -31.18
CA SER A 26 27.82 8.39 -31.52
C SER A 26 27.78 6.94 -31.01
N LEU A 27 28.93 6.26 -30.95
CA LEU A 27 29.04 4.91 -30.39
C LEU A 27 28.82 4.90 -28.87
N PHE A 28 29.22 5.97 -28.16
CA PHE A 28 28.99 6.10 -26.73
C PHE A 28 27.54 6.51 -26.39
N ARG A 29 26.88 7.28 -27.26
CA ARG A 29 25.47 7.63 -27.06
C ARG A 29 24.49 6.46 -27.15
N GLY A 30 24.86 5.39 -27.88
CA GLY A 30 24.02 4.18 -27.99
C GLY A 30 24.09 3.24 -26.79
N ARG A 31 24.96 3.50 -25.79
CA ARG A 31 25.18 2.60 -24.65
C ARG A 31 24.67 3.12 -23.30
N VAL A 32 24.06 4.30 -23.27
CA VAL A 32 23.34 4.79 -22.08
C VAL A 32 21.83 4.49 -22.27
N SER A 33 21.52 3.27 -22.69
CA SER A 33 20.24 2.69 -22.30
C SER A 33 20.42 2.30 -20.85
N ALA A 34 19.90 3.11 -19.94
CA ALA A 34 19.68 2.66 -18.58
C ALA A 34 19.02 1.28 -18.65
N PRO A 35 19.52 0.26 -17.95
CA PRO A 35 18.81 -1.00 -17.89
C PRO A 35 17.38 -0.67 -17.49
N ALA A 36 16.42 -0.99 -18.35
CA ALA A 36 15.01 -0.95 -17.97
C ALA A 36 14.93 -1.82 -16.71
N THR A 37 14.76 -1.17 -15.58
CA THR A 37 14.43 -1.87 -14.34
C THR A 37 13.23 -2.74 -14.72
N PRO A 38 13.28 -4.08 -14.58
CA PRO A 38 12.12 -4.89 -14.86
C PRO A 38 11.02 -4.33 -14.00
N THR A 39 10.01 -3.71 -14.60
CA THR A 39 8.80 -3.30 -13.92
C THR A 39 8.15 -4.61 -13.51
N SER A 40 8.43 -5.01 -12.26
CA SER A 40 7.72 -6.11 -11.63
C SER A 40 6.23 -5.78 -11.76
N PRO A 41 5.39 -6.69 -12.26
CA PRO A 41 3.96 -6.45 -12.29
C PRO A 41 3.53 -5.98 -10.89
N PRO A 42 2.62 -4.99 -10.78
CA PRO A 42 2.18 -4.52 -9.48
C PRO A 42 1.72 -5.73 -8.66
N PRO A 43 2.15 -5.86 -7.41
CA PRO A 43 1.68 -6.95 -6.56
C PRO A 43 0.16 -6.89 -6.51
N LEU A 44 -0.48 -8.04 -6.64
CA LEU A 44 -1.91 -8.15 -6.39
C LEU A 44 -2.15 -7.78 -4.93
N THR A 45 -3.02 -6.81 -4.68
CA THR A 45 -3.40 -6.34 -3.36
C THR A 45 -4.86 -6.65 -3.06
N GLU A 46 -5.20 -6.73 -1.80
CA GLU A 46 -6.57 -6.82 -1.29
C GLU A 46 -6.79 -5.72 -0.25
N LEU A 47 -8.03 -5.23 -0.13
CA LEU A 47 -8.41 -4.22 0.85
C LEU A 47 -8.74 -4.90 2.19
N VAL A 48 -8.28 -4.29 3.27
CA VAL A 48 -8.63 -4.66 4.64
C VAL A 48 -8.96 -3.40 5.43
N VAL A 49 -9.83 -3.54 6.43
CA VAL A 49 -10.21 -2.45 7.32
C VAL A 49 -9.34 -2.51 8.58
N VAL A 50 -8.75 -1.37 8.96
CA VAL A 50 -7.97 -1.21 10.18
C VAL A 50 -8.54 -0.10 11.05
N ALA A 51 -8.30 -0.18 12.37
CA ALA A 51 -8.68 0.84 13.33
C ALA A 51 -7.83 2.11 13.15
N THR A 52 -8.44 3.29 13.24
CA THR A 52 -7.73 4.60 13.18
C THR A 52 -7.11 4.98 14.51
N HIS A 53 -7.63 4.46 15.60
CA HIS A 53 -7.19 4.70 16.99
C HIS A 53 -7.57 3.51 17.86
N ASP A 54 -7.17 3.52 19.13
CA ASP A 54 -7.51 2.47 20.07
C ASP A 54 -9.03 2.47 20.35
N LEU A 55 -9.63 1.29 20.25
CA LEU A 55 -11.07 1.07 20.39
C LEU A 55 -11.32 0.14 21.57
N ALA A 56 -12.10 0.62 22.54
CA ALA A 56 -12.39 -0.13 23.73
C ALA A 56 -13.52 -1.16 23.51
N LEU A 57 -13.45 -2.27 24.25
CA LEU A 57 -14.52 -3.23 24.38
C LEU A 57 -15.87 -2.54 24.64
N GLY A 58 -16.91 -2.95 23.92
CA GLY A 58 -18.27 -2.42 24.06
C GLY A 58 -18.54 -1.12 23.30
N SER A 59 -17.54 -0.51 22.67
CA SER A 59 -17.77 0.65 21.79
C SER A 59 -18.45 0.24 20.48
N VAL A 60 -19.23 1.14 19.92
CA VAL A 60 -19.90 0.95 18.62
C VAL A 60 -19.07 1.61 17.54
N LEU A 61 -18.72 0.85 16.52
CA LEU A 61 -17.93 1.32 15.38
C LEU A 61 -18.67 2.37 14.56
N SER A 62 -18.00 3.47 14.30
CA SER A 62 -18.39 4.47 13.31
C SER A 62 -17.46 4.44 12.11
N GLU A 63 -17.85 5.08 11.02
CA GLU A 63 -17.00 5.19 9.83
C GLU A 63 -15.67 5.90 10.12
N ALA A 64 -15.65 6.88 11.05
CA ALA A 64 -14.46 7.62 11.44
C ALA A 64 -13.42 6.79 12.19
N ASP A 65 -13.83 5.69 12.82
CA ASP A 65 -12.99 4.80 13.61
C ASP A 65 -12.23 3.79 12.74
N MET A 66 -12.53 3.76 11.45
CA MET A 66 -12.05 2.76 10.50
C MET A 66 -11.42 3.41 9.27
N ARG A 67 -10.45 2.73 8.67
CA ARG A 67 -9.89 3.08 7.35
C ARG A 67 -9.56 1.82 6.56
N GLU A 68 -9.67 1.92 5.24
CA GLU A 68 -9.27 0.86 4.32
C GLU A 68 -7.77 0.98 4.00
N VAL A 69 -7.07 -0.15 4.00
CA VAL A 69 -5.65 -0.26 3.68
C VAL A 69 -5.45 -1.39 2.69
N GLU A 70 -4.62 -1.16 1.69
CA GLU A 70 -4.21 -2.21 0.76
C GLU A 70 -3.09 -3.06 1.36
N VAL A 71 -3.27 -4.36 1.34
CA VAL A 71 -2.25 -5.32 1.73
C VAL A 71 -1.96 -6.29 0.58
N PRO A 72 -0.75 -6.85 0.48
CA PRO A 72 -0.47 -7.88 -0.50
C PRO A 72 -1.42 -9.06 -0.37
N LEU A 73 -1.88 -9.58 -1.52
CA LEU A 73 -2.81 -10.71 -1.58
C LEU A 73 -2.29 -11.91 -0.76
N GLY A 74 -3.14 -12.44 0.12
CA GLY A 74 -2.82 -13.56 0.99
C GLY A 74 -2.19 -13.18 2.34
N LEU A 75 -1.96 -11.90 2.62
CA LEU A 75 -1.54 -11.42 3.94
C LEU A 75 -2.72 -11.06 4.85
N ALA A 76 -3.90 -10.80 4.29
CA ALA A 76 -5.09 -10.57 5.10
C ALA A 76 -5.48 -11.85 5.85
N PRO A 77 -5.67 -11.80 7.17
CA PRO A 77 -6.15 -12.94 7.94
C PRO A 77 -7.59 -13.26 7.54
N ARG A 78 -7.97 -14.53 7.67
CA ARG A 78 -9.35 -14.95 7.41
C ARG A 78 -10.30 -14.25 8.36
N GLY A 79 -11.33 -13.61 7.79
CA GLY A 79 -12.33 -12.87 8.56
C GLY A 79 -11.98 -11.40 8.79
N ALA A 80 -10.89 -10.88 8.22
CA ALA A 80 -10.67 -9.44 8.13
C ALA A 80 -11.82 -8.80 7.34
N LEU A 81 -12.29 -7.63 7.80
CA LEU A 81 -13.28 -6.86 7.07
C LEU A 81 -12.64 -6.29 5.80
N ALA A 82 -13.34 -6.40 4.68
CA ALA A 82 -12.88 -5.86 3.40
C ALA A 82 -13.40 -4.43 3.15
N GLN A 83 -14.51 -4.06 3.78
CA GLN A 83 -15.17 -2.77 3.58
C GLN A 83 -15.60 -2.18 4.92
N ILE A 84 -15.53 -0.86 5.04
CA ILE A 84 -15.92 -0.10 6.24
C ILE A 84 -17.40 -0.36 6.59
N ASN A 85 -18.28 -0.46 5.60
CA ASN A 85 -19.71 -0.66 5.82
C ASN A 85 -20.07 -1.97 6.54
N GLU A 86 -19.19 -2.97 6.52
CA GLU A 86 -19.38 -4.24 7.23
C GLU A 86 -19.25 -4.09 8.76
N GLY A 87 -18.49 -3.07 9.19
CA GLY A 87 -18.22 -2.78 10.61
C GLY A 87 -19.11 -1.71 11.22
N VAL A 88 -19.62 -0.77 10.42
CA VAL A 88 -20.40 0.39 10.92
C VAL A 88 -21.63 -0.06 11.72
N GLY A 89 -21.78 0.50 12.92
CA GLY A 89 -22.89 0.21 13.83
C GLY A 89 -22.77 -1.09 14.60
N ARG A 90 -21.67 -1.85 14.42
CA ARG A 90 -21.43 -3.08 15.19
C ARG A 90 -20.65 -2.75 16.49
N MET A 91 -20.91 -3.54 17.52
CA MET A 91 -20.23 -3.40 18.81
C MET A 91 -18.96 -4.22 18.84
N ILE A 92 -17.91 -3.67 19.43
CA ILE A 92 -16.62 -4.32 19.64
C ILE A 92 -16.69 -5.26 20.84
N THR A 93 -16.21 -6.49 20.69
CA THR A 93 -16.24 -7.54 21.70
C THR A 93 -14.92 -7.75 22.42
N GLN A 94 -13.86 -7.04 22.01
CA GLN A 94 -12.52 -7.01 22.63
C GLN A 94 -11.83 -5.69 22.30
N ASP A 95 -10.84 -5.29 23.11
CA ASP A 95 -10.05 -4.11 22.81
C ASP A 95 -9.29 -4.28 21.49
N ILE A 96 -9.28 -3.25 20.67
CA ILE A 96 -8.56 -3.20 19.39
C ILE A 96 -7.61 -1.99 19.45
N VAL A 97 -6.35 -2.20 19.10
CA VAL A 97 -5.36 -1.10 19.08
C VAL A 97 -5.34 -0.39 17.72
N SER A 98 -4.82 0.83 17.72
CA SER A 98 -4.63 1.60 16.49
C SER A 98 -3.84 0.80 15.46
N ASP A 99 -4.25 0.90 14.18
CA ASP A 99 -3.67 0.19 13.03
C ASP A 99 -3.87 -1.33 13.03
N GLU A 100 -4.60 -1.89 13.99
CA GLU A 100 -4.96 -3.30 14.00
C GLU A 100 -6.06 -3.59 12.97
N MET A 101 -5.96 -4.74 12.28
CA MET A 101 -6.99 -5.19 11.34
C MET A 101 -8.24 -5.61 12.09
N ILE A 102 -9.37 -5.03 11.69
CA ILE A 102 -10.67 -5.36 12.27
C ILE A 102 -11.17 -6.65 11.65
N MET A 103 -11.42 -7.65 12.49
CA MET A 103 -11.94 -8.94 12.05
C MET A 103 -13.39 -9.11 12.48
N SER A 104 -14.16 -9.89 11.73
CA SER A 104 -15.55 -10.20 12.03
C SER A 104 -15.76 -10.80 13.44
N GLN A 105 -14.76 -11.53 13.95
CA GLN A 105 -14.78 -12.10 15.30
C GLN A 105 -14.57 -11.09 16.43
N HIS A 106 -14.04 -9.88 16.11
CA HIS A 106 -13.91 -8.78 17.06
C HIS A 106 -15.21 -8.01 17.22
N LEU A 107 -16.22 -8.33 16.41
CA LEU A 107 -17.48 -7.63 16.37
C LEU A 107 -18.63 -8.52 16.85
N ALA A 108 -19.55 -7.94 17.60
CA ALA A 108 -20.77 -8.62 18.01
C ALA A 108 -21.57 -9.08 16.80
N ASP A 109 -22.06 -10.31 16.86
CA ASP A 109 -22.95 -10.85 15.82
C ASP A 109 -24.34 -10.21 15.94
N PRO A 110 -24.81 -9.43 14.96
CA PRO A 110 -26.11 -8.76 15.02
C PRO A 110 -27.28 -9.74 15.10
N THR A 111 -27.06 -11.01 14.76
CA THR A 111 -28.08 -12.05 14.81
C THR A 111 -28.13 -12.79 16.14
N ASN A 112 -27.08 -12.70 16.96
CA ASN A 112 -26.93 -13.43 18.21
C ASN A 112 -27.18 -12.55 19.44
N LYS A 113 -28.38 -12.04 19.56
CA LYS A 113 -28.80 -11.13 20.65
C LYS A 113 -28.57 -11.66 22.07
N ASN A 114 -28.49 -12.98 22.25
CA ASN A 114 -28.35 -13.58 23.59
C ASN A 114 -26.93 -13.70 24.09
N ARG A 115 -25.93 -13.68 23.19
CA ARG A 115 -24.53 -13.83 23.55
C ARG A 115 -23.87 -12.49 23.84
N ASP A 116 -24.34 -11.45 23.16
CA ASP A 116 -23.75 -10.12 23.21
C ASP A 116 -24.36 -9.25 24.32
N LEU A 117 -25.52 -9.64 24.88
CA LEU A 117 -26.13 -8.94 26.01
C LEU A 117 -25.26 -8.96 27.28
N ALA A 118 -24.33 -9.91 27.41
CA ALA A 118 -23.39 -9.98 28.53
C ALA A 118 -22.42 -8.77 28.58
N PHE A 119 -22.16 -8.12 27.44
CA PHE A 119 -21.28 -6.96 27.37
C PHE A 119 -21.97 -5.64 27.73
N ILE A 120 -23.31 -5.63 27.74
CA ILE A 120 -24.13 -4.45 28.04
C ILE A 120 -24.38 -4.35 29.56
N LEU A 121 -24.23 -5.46 30.27
CA LEU A 121 -24.45 -5.50 31.72
C LEU A 121 -23.30 -4.84 32.45
N GLN A 122 -23.60 -3.79 33.21
CA GLN A 122 -22.65 -3.22 34.17
C GLN A 122 -22.45 -4.18 35.35
N ASP A 123 -21.27 -4.09 36.02
CA ASP A 123 -21.00 -4.80 37.25
C ASP A 123 -22.15 -4.55 38.24
N ASN A 124 -22.90 -5.56 38.60
CA ASN A 124 -24.08 -5.57 39.47
C ASN A 124 -25.48 -5.61 38.79
N GLU A 125 -25.57 -5.72 37.48
CA GLU A 125 -26.84 -5.92 36.80
C GLU A 125 -27.07 -7.40 36.46
N VAL A 126 -28.24 -7.92 36.81
CA VAL A 126 -28.65 -9.31 36.50
C VAL A 126 -29.83 -9.28 35.50
N LEU A 127 -29.65 -9.92 34.37
CA LEU A 127 -30.73 -10.15 33.42
C LEU A 127 -31.68 -11.21 33.97
N MET A 128 -32.87 -10.79 34.36
CA MET A 128 -33.97 -11.71 34.67
C MET A 128 -34.85 -11.91 33.43
N ALA A 129 -34.87 -13.11 32.88
CA ALA A 129 -35.85 -13.50 31.87
C ALA A 129 -37.13 -13.87 32.59
N PHE A 130 -38.20 -13.13 32.35
CA PHE A 130 -39.53 -13.50 32.78
C PHE A 130 -40.19 -14.37 31.68
N PRO A 131 -40.84 -15.48 32.05
CA PRO A 131 -41.60 -16.32 31.11
C PRO A 131 -42.82 -15.61 30.55
#